data_4e70e1277070006dd5e354ddf2e2f0bd
#
_entry.id   4e70e1277070006dd5e354ddf2e2f0bd
#
_cell.length_a   1.000
_cell.length_b   1.000
_cell.length_c   1.000
_cell.angle_alpha   90.00
_cell.angle_beta   90.00
_cell.angle_gamma   90.00
#
_symmetry.space_group_name_H-M   'P 1'
#
loop_
_entity.id
_entity.type
_entity.pdbx_description
1 polymer ?
#
loop_
_entity_poly.entity_id
_entity_poly.type
_entity_poly.pdbx_seq_one_letter_code
_entity_poly.pdbx_strand_id
1 'polypeptide(L)'
;KHSDSQYLDFVYTLPKNEYMMKFDIRLVGMNNGLHPESLTNFKINWSQKLRRQEKGDAFEKRYSRIYYRYHNQGTKKMSESRKETKEITEPIQWFAFKDQFFTSVIIPDKPFESVILSSTPLVSENYLKDYKADAWVPIVSDHEKNEYATGFRYYFGPVHYTTLKAYDKGVENPEDKLYLQELVELGYRWLSWVNKGLVIPVFNFFLSLNWNMGLIIFILTLMVKLIILPLTFHSYMSSAKMRVLKPEIMEIEKKYPGQDQEQMMKRQQATMDLYRRAGVNPMSGCLPMLLQMPVLLALFFFFPSAIELRQQGFLWADDLSTYDSIISWSANIPFITRFMGNHISLFCLLMTAVNVIYGLYNMNLTDTGQQQMKAMKYMPVFMSLFMFFFLNSYPAGLNYYYFLSTLITIVS
;
A
#
# COMPACT_ATOMS: atom_id res chain seq x y z
N LYS A 1 16.42 9.68 43.34
CA LYS A 1 15.83 9.67 44.68
C LYS A 1 16.48 10.73 45.51
N HIS A 2 15.71 11.69 46.02
CA HIS A 2 16.22 12.76 46.88
C HIS A 2 16.12 12.37 48.38
N SER A 3 15.00 11.73 48.74
CA SER A 3 14.73 11.12 50.05
C SER A 3 13.74 9.96 49.89
N ASP A 4 13.38 9.27 50.99
CA ASP A 4 12.37 8.21 50.96
C ASP A 4 10.94 8.76 50.71
N SER A 5 10.72 10.04 50.94
CA SER A 5 9.44 10.74 50.70
C SER A 5 9.46 11.65 49.46
N GLN A 6 10.64 11.83 48.83
CA GLN A 6 10.79 12.71 47.65
C GLN A 6 11.63 11.97 46.57
N TYR A 7 10.94 11.54 45.53
CA TYR A 7 11.59 10.78 44.47
C TYR A 7 10.86 10.91 43.14
N LEU A 8 11.58 10.51 42.07
CA LEU A 8 11.07 10.35 40.72
C LEU A 8 11.09 8.85 40.38
N ASP A 9 9.94 8.33 40.00
CA ASP A 9 9.77 6.95 39.56
C ASP A 9 9.56 6.89 38.05
N PHE A 10 10.24 5.94 37.41
CA PHE A 10 10.02 5.51 36.04
C PHE A 10 9.47 4.08 36.08
N VAL A 11 8.20 3.92 35.82
CA VAL A 11 7.54 2.62 35.89
C VAL A 11 7.25 2.09 34.49
N TYR A 12 7.89 0.99 34.13
CA TYR A 12 7.68 0.31 32.84
C TYR A 12 6.84 -0.93 33.05
N THR A 13 5.78 -1.09 32.28
CA THR A 13 4.92 -2.26 32.32
C THR A 13 4.75 -2.81 30.89
N LEU A 14 5.29 -4.01 30.64
CA LEU A 14 5.13 -4.73 29.37
C LEU A 14 4.36 -6.02 29.62
N PRO A 15 3.10 -6.11 29.16
CA PRO A 15 2.32 -7.34 29.26
C PRO A 15 2.92 -8.45 28.37
N LYS A 16 2.71 -9.70 28.78
CA LYS A 16 3.20 -10.85 28.01
C LYS A 16 2.52 -10.91 26.64
N ASN A 17 3.30 -11.17 25.60
CA ASN A 17 2.85 -11.28 24.20
C ASN A 17 2.21 -10.00 23.63
N GLU A 18 2.58 -8.82 24.15
CA GLU A 18 2.11 -7.52 23.69
C GLU A 18 3.26 -6.71 23.10
N TYR A 19 2.93 -5.85 22.12
CA TYR A 19 3.85 -4.87 21.53
C TYR A 19 3.68 -3.49 22.16
N MET A 20 2.68 -3.32 23.04
CA MET A 20 2.37 -2.05 23.71
C MET A 20 2.91 -2.08 25.12
N MET A 21 3.87 -1.21 25.41
CA MET A 21 4.47 -0.99 26.72
C MET A 21 3.86 0.26 27.36
N LYS A 22 3.47 0.19 28.63
CA LYS A 22 3.12 1.37 29.42
C LYS A 22 4.36 1.93 30.11
N PHE A 23 4.48 3.24 30.16
CA PHE A 23 5.55 3.98 30.83
C PHE A 23 4.95 5.13 31.60
N ASP A 24 5.02 5.07 32.93
CA ASP A 24 4.54 6.11 33.83
C ASP A 24 5.71 6.83 34.49
N ILE A 25 5.66 8.14 34.50
CA ILE A 25 6.59 9.04 35.22
C ILE A 25 5.82 9.61 36.40
N ARG A 26 6.31 9.40 37.61
CA ARG A 26 5.70 9.87 38.85
C ARG A 26 6.69 10.67 39.68
N LEU A 27 6.32 11.88 40.03
CA LEU A 27 7.05 12.76 40.95
C LEU A 27 6.29 12.76 42.28
N VAL A 28 6.89 12.20 43.31
CA VAL A 28 6.26 12.04 44.63
C VAL A 28 6.95 12.99 45.60
N GLY A 29 6.12 13.73 46.35
CA GLY A 29 6.60 14.63 47.43
C GLY A 29 7.41 15.84 46.95
N MET A 30 7.33 16.21 45.69
CA MET A 30 8.23 17.21 45.05
C MET A 30 7.61 18.62 45.00
N ASN A 31 6.43 18.86 45.58
CA ASN A 31 5.72 20.14 45.49
C ASN A 31 6.50 21.32 45.99
N ASN A 32 7.34 21.14 47.03
CA ASN A 32 8.14 22.20 47.63
C ASN A 32 9.54 22.37 47.02
N GLY A 33 9.92 21.47 46.11
CA GLY A 33 11.26 21.42 45.52
C GLY A 33 11.36 21.86 44.05
N LEU A 34 10.24 22.01 43.38
CA LEU A 34 10.17 22.37 41.96
C LEU A 34 9.39 23.67 41.76
N HIS A 35 9.84 24.49 40.82
CA HIS A 35 9.10 25.67 40.40
C HIS A 35 7.72 25.30 39.85
N PRO A 36 6.62 25.96 40.23
CA PRO A 36 5.26 25.64 39.72
C PRO A 36 5.18 25.62 38.17
N GLU A 37 5.91 26.51 37.50
CA GLU A 37 5.96 26.55 36.03
C GLU A 37 6.64 25.31 35.41
N SER A 38 7.54 24.66 36.15
CA SER A 38 8.20 23.41 35.72
C SER A 38 7.32 22.17 35.87
N LEU A 39 6.19 22.30 36.56
CA LEU A 39 5.25 21.23 36.85
C LEU A 39 4.04 21.21 35.90
N THR A 40 4.02 22.08 34.89
CA THR A 40 2.90 22.13 33.92
C THR A 40 3.05 21.14 32.81
N ASN A 41 4.25 21.01 32.27
CA ASN A 41 4.52 20.21 31.08
C ASN A 41 5.86 19.48 31.18
N PHE A 42 5.90 18.22 30.67
CA PHE A 42 7.14 17.54 30.31
C PHE A 42 7.48 17.75 28.85
N LYS A 43 8.74 18.06 28.56
CA LYS A 43 9.28 18.02 27.21
C LYS A 43 9.93 16.66 26.96
N ILE A 44 9.48 15.99 25.92
CA ILE A 44 10.06 14.73 25.42
C ILE A 44 10.86 15.06 24.17
N ASN A 45 12.14 14.66 24.14
CA ASN A 45 12.96 14.64 22.94
C ASN A 45 13.13 13.18 22.51
N TRP A 46 12.63 12.85 21.35
CA TRP A 46 12.80 11.53 20.77
C TRP A 46 13.47 11.60 19.41
N SER A 47 14.58 10.90 19.24
CA SER A 47 15.29 10.81 17.99
C SER A 47 15.52 9.35 17.58
N GLN A 48 15.36 9.05 16.30
CA GLN A 48 15.59 7.73 15.74
C GLN A 48 16.23 7.85 14.37
N LYS A 49 17.42 7.28 14.22
CA LYS A 49 18.01 7.07 12.90
C LYS A 49 17.49 5.74 12.34
N LEU A 50 16.72 5.83 11.28
CA LEU A 50 16.10 4.68 10.65
C LEU A 50 17.16 3.89 9.89
N ARG A 51 17.40 2.66 10.34
CA ARG A 51 18.37 1.76 9.72
C ARG A 51 17.75 1.09 8.50
N ARG A 52 18.58 0.94 7.45
CA ARG A 52 18.19 0.16 6.28
C ARG A 52 18.10 -1.32 6.64
N GLN A 53 16.97 -1.96 6.36
CA GLN A 53 16.67 -3.35 6.74
C GLN A 53 16.24 -4.21 5.55
N GLU A 54 15.68 -3.57 4.50
CA GLU A 54 15.05 -4.29 3.42
C GLU A 54 15.91 -4.30 2.15
N LYS A 55 15.75 -5.32 1.31
CA LYS A 55 16.45 -5.43 0.02
C LYS A 55 16.02 -4.33 -0.97
N GLY A 56 14.78 -3.91 -0.89
CA GLY A 56 14.16 -2.94 -1.79
C GLY A 56 14.30 -1.49 -1.33
N ASP A 57 15.47 -0.86 -1.45
CA ASP A 57 15.79 0.51 -1.03
C ASP A 57 14.72 1.56 -1.40
N ALA A 58 14.20 1.51 -2.63
CA ALA A 58 13.21 2.47 -3.11
C ALA A 58 11.86 2.35 -2.37
N PHE A 59 11.45 1.13 -2.03
CA PHE A 59 10.21 0.87 -1.29
C PHE A 59 10.39 1.22 0.19
N GLU A 60 11.48 0.79 0.81
CA GLU A 60 11.75 1.10 2.20
C GLU A 60 11.79 2.62 2.43
N LYS A 61 12.43 3.39 1.54
CA LYS A 61 12.42 4.87 1.58
C LYS A 61 11.02 5.46 1.41
N ARG A 62 10.21 4.91 0.50
CA ARG A 62 8.85 5.39 0.21
C ARG A 62 7.90 5.16 1.37
N TYR A 63 7.99 3.99 2.02
CA TYR A 63 7.09 3.60 3.09
C TYR A 63 7.53 4.06 4.48
N SER A 64 8.75 4.55 4.61
CA SER A 64 9.30 5.10 5.84
C SER A 64 8.94 6.56 6.01
N ARG A 65 8.05 6.87 6.96
CA ARG A 65 7.51 8.22 7.19
C ARG A 65 7.18 8.45 8.66
N ILE A 66 7.13 9.73 9.06
CA ILE A 66 6.51 10.13 10.31
C ILE A 66 5.01 10.26 10.08
N TYR A 67 4.23 9.60 10.94
CA TYR A 67 2.78 9.71 11.03
C TYR A 67 2.41 10.41 12.34
N TYR A 68 1.30 11.12 12.35
CA TYR A 68 0.74 11.73 13.54
C TYR A 68 -0.78 11.83 13.42
N ARG A 69 -1.48 11.76 14.55
CA ARG A 69 -2.93 11.84 14.62
C ARG A 69 -3.36 12.98 15.50
N TYR A 70 -4.16 13.87 14.96
CA TYR A 70 -4.85 14.86 15.73
C TYR A 70 -5.92 14.22 16.63
N HIS A 71 -6.14 14.77 17.81
CA HIS A 71 -7.16 14.25 18.73
C HIS A 71 -8.57 14.23 18.10
N ASN A 72 -8.94 15.32 17.40
CA ASN A 72 -10.28 15.49 16.80
C ASN A 72 -10.31 15.37 15.28
N GLN A 73 -9.20 15.00 14.64
CA GLN A 73 -9.08 14.88 13.20
C GLN A 73 -8.47 13.51 12.84
N GLY A 74 -8.32 13.23 11.56
CA GLY A 74 -7.71 11.97 11.10
C GLY A 74 -6.18 11.96 11.20
N THR A 75 -5.61 10.82 10.86
CA THR A 75 -4.17 10.61 10.77
C THR A 75 -3.59 11.35 9.56
N LYS A 76 -2.44 11.98 9.76
CA LYS A 76 -1.64 12.67 8.74
C LYS A 76 -0.26 12.05 8.65
N LYS A 77 0.44 12.34 7.56
CA LYS A 77 1.82 11.87 7.33
C LYS A 77 2.69 12.96 6.74
N MET A 78 3.97 12.92 7.06
CA MET A 78 4.98 13.82 6.49
C MET A 78 5.47 13.32 5.12
N SER A 79 6.21 14.15 4.43
CA SER A 79 6.79 13.82 3.12
C SER A 79 7.72 12.62 3.18
N GLU A 80 7.67 11.78 2.14
CA GLU A 80 8.53 10.59 2.02
C GLU A 80 9.95 10.91 1.55
N SER A 81 10.14 11.99 0.80
CA SER A 81 11.37 12.22 0.04
C SER A 81 12.08 13.53 0.38
N ARG A 82 11.40 14.48 1.02
CA ARG A 82 11.96 15.79 1.33
C ARG A 82 12.30 15.93 2.80
N LYS A 83 13.35 16.73 3.10
CA LYS A 83 13.53 17.23 4.45
C LYS A 83 12.34 18.08 4.81
N GLU A 84 11.71 17.76 5.91
CA GLU A 84 10.51 18.46 6.39
C GLU A 84 10.59 18.60 7.90
N THR A 85 10.31 19.80 8.38
CA THR A 85 10.08 20.06 9.81
C THR A 85 8.71 20.68 9.94
N LYS A 86 7.91 20.17 10.85
CA LYS A 86 6.54 20.61 11.06
C LYS A 86 6.32 20.87 12.55
N GLU A 87 5.91 22.08 12.85
CA GLU A 87 5.43 22.50 14.15
C GLU A 87 3.91 22.36 14.18
N ILE A 88 3.38 21.71 15.19
CA ILE A 88 1.96 21.39 15.37
C ILE A 88 1.57 21.88 16.75
N THR A 89 0.68 22.85 16.80
CA THR A 89 0.16 23.47 18.04
C THR A 89 -1.24 22.98 18.40
N GLU A 90 -1.83 22.13 17.55
CA GLU A 90 -3.11 21.47 17.83
C GLU A 90 -2.85 20.17 18.64
N PRO A 91 -3.79 19.74 19.49
CA PRO A 91 -3.63 18.53 20.30
C PRO A 91 -3.42 17.28 19.45
N ILE A 92 -2.33 16.55 19.73
CA ILE A 92 -1.91 15.32 19.04
C ILE A 92 -2.17 14.12 19.94
N GLN A 93 -2.94 13.14 19.46
CA GLN A 93 -3.23 11.90 20.17
C GLN A 93 -2.02 10.97 20.21
N TRP A 94 -1.28 10.87 19.10
CA TRP A 94 -0.04 10.11 19.00
C TRP A 94 0.78 10.53 17.76
N PHE A 95 2.08 10.24 17.78
CA PHE A 95 2.89 10.26 16.58
C PHE A 95 3.74 8.99 16.49
N ALA A 96 4.16 8.65 15.26
CA ALA A 96 4.83 7.40 14.95
C ALA A 96 6.02 7.62 14.02
N PHE A 97 7.14 6.98 14.32
CA PHE A 97 8.27 6.80 13.44
C PHE A 97 8.12 5.44 12.77
N LYS A 98 7.64 5.47 11.52
CA LYS A 98 7.32 4.27 10.77
C LYS A 98 8.41 3.96 9.76
N ASP A 99 8.85 2.71 9.72
CA ASP A 99 9.57 2.05 8.64
C ASP A 99 8.59 1.30 7.71
N GLN A 100 9.09 0.55 6.73
CA GLN A 100 8.22 -0.19 5.82
C GLN A 100 7.31 -1.17 6.59
N PHE A 101 7.89 -2.04 7.43
CA PHE A 101 7.18 -3.13 8.11
C PHE A 101 7.09 -2.98 9.63
N PHE A 102 7.82 -2.03 10.22
CA PHE A 102 7.82 -1.81 11.66
C PHE A 102 7.55 -0.35 11.99
N THR A 103 7.09 -0.11 13.20
CA THR A 103 6.83 1.25 13.66
C THR A 103 7.07 1.37 15.16
N SER A 104 7.50 2.57 15.56
CA SER A 104 7.58 3.02 16.93
C SER A 104 6.56 4.14 17.11
N VAL A 105 5.59 3.95 18.01
CA VAL A 105 4.52 4.93 18.28
C VAL A 105 4.58 5.36 19.73
N ILE A 106 4.47 6.66 19.98
CA ILE A 106 4.27 7.21 21.33
C ILE A 106 2.87 7.77 21.45
N ILE A 107 2.16 7.35 22.49
CA ILE A 107 0.77 7.67 22.80
C ILE A 107 0.74 8.16 24.24
N PRO A 108 0.59 9.45 24.51
CA PRO A 108 0.43 9.96 25.87
C PRO A 108 -0.97 9.64 26.42
N ASP A 109 -1.12 9.57 27.73
CA ASP A 109 -2.43 9.42 28.37
C ASP A 109 -3.32 10.67 28.18
N LYS A 110 -2.70 11.85 28.10
CA LYS A 110 -3.34 13.09 27.65
C LYS A 110 -2.68 13.57 26.35
N PRO A 111 -3.44 14.07 25.37
CA PRO A 111 -2.89 14.54 24.10
C PRO A 111 -1.71 15.51 24.30
N PHE A 112 -0.70 15.40 23.44
CA PHE A 112 0.37 16.39 23.38
C PHE A 112 -0.23 17.77 23.06
N GLU A 113 0.19 18.80 23.78
CA GLU A 113 -0.26 20.18 23.52
C GLU A 113 0.40 20.75 22.26
N SER A 114 1.68 20.44 22.07
CA SER A 114 2.42 20.81 20.87
C SER A 114 3.50 19.78 20.55
N VAL A 115 3.82 19.64 19.26
CA VAL A 115 4.84 18.71 18.77
C VAL A 115 5.59 19.34 17.61
N ILE A 116 6.93 19.27 17.64
CA ILE A 116 7.78 19.59 16.51
C ILE A 116 8.33 18.29 15.94
N LEU A 117 7.91 17.92 14.72
CA LEU A 117 8.36 16.72 14.03
C LEU A 117 9.34 17.09 12.93
N SER A 118 10.46 16.37 12.82
CA SER A 118 11.45 16.56 11.78
C SER A 118 11.85 15.24 11.13
N SER A 119 11.83 15.23 9.81
CA SER A 119 12.27 14.10 8.98
C SER A 119 13.35 14.57 8.02
N THR A 120 14.55 14.01 8.10
CA THR A 120 15.66 14.35 7.23
C THR A 120 16.16 13.08 6.52
N PRO A 121 16.01 12.98 5.18
CA PRO A 121 16.62 11.90 4.41
C PRO A 121 18.15 11.92 4.54
N LEU A 122 18.73 10.74 4.72
CA LEU A 122 20.19 10.59 4.84
C LEU A 122 20.78 10.00 3.55
N VAL A 123 21.95 10.50 3.18
CA VAL A 123 22.78 9.90 2.13
C VAL A 123 23.75 8.95 2.83
N SER A 124 23.30 7.72 3.08
CA SER A 124 24.06 6.70 3.82
C SER A 124 23.72 5.32 3.27
N GLU A 125 24.68 4.40 3.30
CA GLU A 125 24.44 2.99 2.96
C GLU A 125 23.64 2.27 4.02
N ASN A 126 23.77 2.67 5.28
CA ASN A 126 23.21 1.98 6.44
C ASN A 126 21.93 2.61 7.00
N TYR A 127 21.69 3.88 6.72
CA TYR A 127 20.58 4.64 7.28
C TYR A 127 19.78 5.35 6.20
N LEU A 128 18.47 5.34 6.34
CA LEU A 128 17.54 5.95 5.40
C LEU A 128 17.21 7.40 5.77
N LYS A 129 16.90 7.62 7.06
CA LYS A 129 16.37 8.89 7.56
C LYS A 129 16.78 9.13 9.02
N ASP A 130 16.83 10.40 9.39
CA ASP A 130 16.91 10.87 10.77
C ASP A 130 15.57 11.49 11.15
N TYR A 131 14.89 10.87 12.13
CA TYR A 131 13.61 11.32 12.68
C TYR A 131 13.84 11.96 14.04
N LYS A 132 13.21 13.10 14.27
CA LYS A 132 13.25 13.81 15.54
C LYS A 132 11.87 14.32 15.90
N ALA A 133 11.56 14.25 17.18
CA ALA A 133 10.37 14.84 17.76
C ALA A 133 10.71 15.55 19.05
N ASP A 134 10.24 16.79 19.19
CA ASP A 134 10.13 17.52 20.43
C ASP A 134 8.66 17.64 20.75
N ALA A 135 8.20 17.08 21.86
CA ALA A 135 6.81 17.02 22.22
C ALA A 135 6.59 17.50 23.66
N TRP A 136 5.55 18.28 23.87
CA TRP A 136 5.13 18.79 25.19
C TRP A 136 3.84 18.10 25.62
N VAL A 137 3.91 17.44 26.77
CA VAL A 137 2.77 16.72 27.34
C VAL A 137 2.41 17.32 28.71
N PRO A 138 1.11 17.55 28.98
CA PRO A 138 0.68 18.08 30.25
C PRO A 138 0.93 17.08 31.38
N ILE A 139 1.30 17.59 32.55
CA ILE A 139 1.45 16.82 33.78
C ILE A 139 0.12 16.86 34.52
N VAL A 140 -0.32 15.72 35.02
CA VAL A 140 -1.50 15.62 35.88
C VAL A 140 -1.07 15.70 37.33
N SER A 141 -1.60 16.68 38.08
CA SER A 141 -1.36 16.79 39.52
C SER A 141 -2.46 16.08 40.29
N ASP A 142 -2.07 15.22 41.23
CA ASP A 142 -2.94 14.71 42.29
C ASP A 142 -2.55 15.40 43.59
N HIS A 143 -3.26 16.47 43.93
CA HIS A 143 -2.97 17.27 45.11
C HIS A 143 -3.19 16.51 46.43
N GLU A 144 -4.12 15.53 46.46
CA GLU A 144 -4.39 14.74 47.65
C GLU A 144 -3.24 13.79 47.98
N LYS A 145 -2.61 13.21 46.94
CA LYS A 145 -1.45 12.31 47.10
C LYS A 145 -0.11 13.03 47.08
N ASN A 146 -0.07 14.34 46.86
CA ASN A 146 1.17 15.08 46.64
C ASN A 146 2.03 14.43 45.52
N GLU A 147 1.36 14.05 44.42
CA GLU A 147 1.93 13.34 43.31
C GLU A 147 1.65 14.07 41.98
N TYR A 148 2.63 14.15 41.13
CA TYR A 148 2.48 14.59 39.75
C TYR A 148 2.80 13.41 38.86
N ALA A 149 1.94 13.09 37.90
CA ALA A 149 2.12 11.95 37.03
C ALA A 149 1.85 12.30 35.58
N THR A 150 2.57 11.63 34.68
CA THR A 150 2.23 11.56 33.27
C THR A 150 2.54 10.16 32.78
N GLY A 151 1.64 9.62 31.97
CA GLY A 151 1.76 8.27 31.42
C GLY A 151 1.85 8.28 29.91
N PHE A 152 2.51 7.26 29.41
CA PHE A 152 2.68 7.01 27.99
C PHE A 152 2.47 5.54 27.68
N ARG A 153 2.01 5.27 26.48
CA ARG A 153 2.06 3.95 25.88
C ARG A 153 3.00 4.02 24.68
N TYR A 154 3.94 3.10 24.63
CA TYR A 154 4.84 2.93 23.49
C TYR A 154 4.48 1.65 22.76
N TYR A 155 4.21 1.76 21.47
CA TYR A 155 4.10 0.60 20.60
C TYR A 155 5.41 0.42 19.83
N PHE A 156 6.03 -0.73 19.97
CA PHE A 156 7.20 -1.15 19.18
C PHE A 156 6.87 -2.48 18.52
N GLY A 157 6.53 -2.46 17.25
CA GLY A 157 6.05 -3.69 16.63
C GLY A 157 5.77 -3.59 15.14
N PRO A 158 5.18 -4.66 14.58
CA PRO A 158 4.90 -4.80 13.17
C PRO A 158 3.78 -3.85 12.71
N VAL A 159 3.90 -3.34 11.49
CA VAL A 159 2.83 -2.60 10.81
C VAL A 159 1.83 -3.61 10.23
N HIS A 160 1.18 -4.37 11.11
CA HIS A 160 0.22 -5.42 10.77
C HIS A 160 -1.21 -4.95 11.06
N TYR A 161 -2.08 -4.95 10.04
CA TYR A 161 -3.42 -4.36 10.12
C TYR A 161 -4.26 -4.92 11.26
N THR A 162 -4.29 -6.24 11.42
CA THR A 162 -5.12 -6.92 12.41
C THR A 162 -4.62 -6.65 13.83
N THR A 163 -3.30 -6.70 14.06
CA THR A 163 -2.67 -6.37 15.34
C THR A 163 -2.94 -4.94 15.76
N LEU A 164 -2.72 -3.98 14.84
CA LEU A 164 -2.93 -2.56 15.14
C LEU A 164 -4.41 -2.23 15.39
N LYS A 165 -5.31 -2.87 14.65
CA LYS A 165 -6.77 -2.70 14.84
C LYS A 165 -7.26 -3.28 16.16
N ALA A 166 -6.58 -4.31 16.68
CA ALA A 166 -6.98 -4.96 17.93
C ALA A 166 -6.91 -4.02 19.15
N TYR A 167 -6.07 -2.98 19.12
CA TYR A 167 -5.97 -1.98 20.21
C TYR A 167 -7.20 -1.08 20.33
N ASP A 168 -8.05 -1.01 19.30
CA ASP A 168 -9.33 -0.28 19.34
C ASP A 168 -10.52 -1.20 19.71
N LYS A 169 -10.26 -2.51 19.94
CA LYS A 169 -11.32 -3.46 20.26
C LYS A 169 -11.85 -3.20 21.69
N GLY A 170 -13.17 -3.02 21.80
CA GLY A 170 -13.82 -2.73 23.09
C GLY A 170 -13.80 -1.26 23.49
N VAL A 171 -13.18 -0.36 22.70
CA VAL A 171 -13.25 1.08 22.90
C VAL A 171 -14.56 1.59 22.28
N GLU A 172 -15.51 2.00 23.10
CA GLU A 172 -16.84 2.43 22.66
C GLU A 172 -16.79 3.83 22.04
N ASN A 173 -16.13 4.77 22.72
CA ASN A 173 -16.06 6.14 22.27
C ASN A 173 -15.09 6.28 21.07
N PRO A 174 -15.54 6.79 19.91
CA PRO A 174 -14.69 7.00 18.74
C PRO A 174 -13.49 7.94 18.99
N GLU A 175 -13.60 8.88 19.91
CA GLU A 175 -12.54 9.84 20.23
C GLU A 175 -11.35 9.18 20.96
N ASP A 176 -11.63 8.12 21.74
CA ASP A 176 -10.61 7.37 22.48
C ASP A 176 -9.90 6.32 21.63
N LYS A 177 -10.42 6.03 20.43
CA LYS A 177 -9.79 5.08 19.49
C LYS A 177 -8.50 5.62 18.94
N LEU A 178 -7.49 4.77 18.93
CA LEU A 178 -6.16 5.11 18.44
C LEU A 178 -6.06 5.09 16.91
N TYR A 179 -6.85 4.25 16.24
CA TYR A 179 -6.82 4.03 14.79
C TYR A 179 -5.41 3.73 14.25
N LEU A 180 -4.59 3.01 15.01
CA LEU A 180 -3.21 2.66 14.60
C LEU A 180 -3.15 1.87 13.30
N GLN A 181 -4.22 1.16 12.92
CA GLN A 181 -4.33 0.47 11.63
C GLN A 181 -4.25 1.41 10.41
N GLU A 182 -4.39 2.73 10.60
CA GLU A 182 -4.17 3.72 9.53
C GLU A 182 -2.68 3.88 9.16
N LEU A 183 -1.76 3.33 9.97
CA LEU A 183 -0.34 3.22 9.63
C LEU A 183 -0.09 2.24 8.47
N VAL A 184 -1.01 1.29 8.23
CA VAL A 184 -0.92 0.35 7.10
C VAL A 184 -1.42 1.04 5.84
N GLU A 185 -0.55 1.20 4.85
CA GLU A 185 -0.88 1.87 3.60
C GLU A 185 -1.67 0.95 2.65
N LEU A 186 -2.99 0.91 2.79
CA LEU A 186 -3.91 0.09 1.97
C LEU A 186 -4.42 0.81 0.71
N GLY A 187 -3.77 1.91 0.31
CA GLY A 187 -4.17 2.70 -0.84
C GLY A 187 -5.26 3.73 -0.53
N TYR A 188 -5.90 4.22 -1.59
CA TYR A 188 -6.96 5.22 -1.47
C TYR A 188 -8.18 4.67 -0.72
N ARG A 189 -8.91 5.54 -0.03
CA ARG A 189 -10.06 5.17 0.81
C ARG A 189 -11.11 4.33 0.07
N TRP A 190 -11.38 4.65 -1.20
CA TRP A 190 -12.32 3.93 -2.05
C TRP A 190 -11.80 2.56 -2.54
N LEU A 191 -10.48 2.28 -2.44
CA LEU A 191 -9.87 0.98 -2.75
C LEU A 191 -9.66 0.11 -1.52
N SER A 192 -9.48 0.73 -0.36
CA SER A 192 -9.11 0.03 0.87
C SER A 192 -10.14 -1.03 1.31
N TRP A 193 -11.40 -0.92 0.86
CA TRP A 193 -12.43 -1.91 1.15
C TRP A 193 -12.12 -3.29 0.54
N VAL A 194 -11.47 -3.33 -0.64
CA VAL A 194 -11.03 -4.59 -1.26
C VAL A 194 -10.01 -5.29 -0.36
N ASN A 195 -9.01 -4.53 0.12
CA ASN A 195 -8.00 -5.08 1.02
C ASN A 195 -8.60 -5.50 2.36
N LYS A 196 -9.46 -4.68 2.96
CA LYS A 196 -10.08 -4.96 4.28
C LYS A 196 -11.15 -6.05 4.23
N GLY A 197 -11.91 -6.14 3.14
CA GLY A 197 -13.05 -7.07 3.01
C GLY A 197 -12.72 -8.40 2.31
N LEU A 198 -11.66 -8.43 1.50
CA LEU A 198 -11.30 -9.64 0.75
C LEU A 198 -9.87 -10.10 1.07
N VAL A 199 -8.86 -9.26 0.81
CA VAL A 199 -7.46 -9.68 0.84
C VAL A 199 -7.02 -10.07 2.24
N ILE A 200 -7.15 -9.17 3.22
CA ILE A 200 -6.72 -9.40 4.61
C ILE A 200 -7.45 -10.59 5.26
N PRO A 201 -8.79 -10.74 5.13
CA PRO A 201 -9.48 -11.92 5.66
C PRO A 201 -9.00 -13.24 5.05
N VAL A 202 -8.77 -13.27 3.73
CA VAL A 202 -8.23 -14.47 3.06
C VAL A 202 -6.82 -14.79 3.57
N PHE A 203 -5.93 -13.80 3.65
CA PHE A 203 -4.60 -14.00 4.20
C PHE A 203 -4.65 -14.52 5.64
N ASN A 204 -5.39 -13.87 6.53
CA ASN A 204 -5.49 -14.26 7.93
C ASN A 204 -6.05 -15.68 8.10
N PHE A 205 -7.06 -16.05 7.31
CA PHE A 205 -7.66 -17.38 7.36
C PHE A 205 -6.66 -18.47 6.98
N PHE A 206 -5.97 -18.35 5.86
CA PHE A 206 -5.04 -19.37 5.39
C PHE A 206 -3.71 -19.37 6.18
N LEU A 207 -3.28 -18.21 6.68
CA LEU A 207 -2.14 -18.13 7.61
C LEU A 207 -2.43 -18.85 8.92
N SER A 208 -3.66 -18.81 9.42
CA SER A 208 -4.04 -19.56 10.63
C SER A 208 -3.96 -21.08 10.43
N LEU A 209 -4.02 -21.54 9.17
CA LEU A 209 -3.83 -22.94 8.78
C LEU A 209 -2.36 -23.30 8.46
N ASN A 210 -1.43 -22.35 8.67
CA ASN A 210 0.02 -22.49 8.36
C ASN A 210 0.31 -22.82 6.88
N TRP A 211 -0.49 -22.29 5.95
CA TRP A 211 -0.27 -22.50 4.53
C TRP A 211 0.89 -21.62 4.02
N ASN A 212 1.59 -22.13 3.00
CA ASN A 212 2.65 -21.37 2.34
C ASN A 212 2.07 -20.13 1.65
N MET A 213 2.79 -18.99 1.75
CA MET A 213 2.32 -17.70 1.25
C MET A 213 2.08 -17.70 -0.26
N GLY A 214 2.89 -18.41 -1.05
CA GLY A 214 2.67 -18.56 -2.49
C GLY A 214 1.36 -19.28 -2.82
N LEU A 215 0.96 -20.29 -2.04
CA LEU A 215 -0.34 -20.96 -2.18
C LEU A 215 -1.48 -20.03 -1.80
N ILE A 216 -1.31 -19.21 -0.77
CA ILE A 216 -2.32 -18.20 -0.37
C ILE A 216 -2.57 -17.20 -1.50
N ILE A 217 -1.51 -16.70 -2.15
CA ILE A 217 -1.61 -15.81 -3.30
C ILE A 217 -2.31 -16.51 -4.48
N PHE A 218 -2.00 -17.78 -4.73
CA PHE A 218 -2.68 -18.57 -5.77
C PHE A 218 -4.18 -18.68 -5.52
N ILE A 219 -4.59 -19.04 -4.30
CA ILE A 219 -6.00 -19.13 -3.92
C ILE A 219 -6.70 -17.78 -3.96
N LEU A 220 -6.05 -16.72 -3.47
CA LEU A 220 -6.57 -15.36 -3.58
C LEU A 220 -6.84 -15.02 -5.06
N THR A 221 -5.91 -15.38 -5.96
CA THR A 221 -6.07 -15.14 -7.40
C THR A 221 -7.29 -15.90 -7.95
N LEU A 222 -7.45 -17.18 -7.59
CA LEU A 222 -8.62 -17.97 -7.98
C LEU A 222 -9.92 -17.38 -7.45
N MET A 223 -9.97 -17.00 -6.19
CA MET A 223 -11.17 -16.39 -5.59
C MET A 223 -11.56 -15.09 -6.30
N VAL A 224 -10.58 -14.21 -6.56
CA VAL A 224 -10.83 -12.97 -7.32
C VAL A 224 -11.38 -13.29 -8.71
N LYS A 225 -10.78 -14.26 -9.43
CA LYS A 225 -11.26 -14.67 -10.76
C LYS A 225 -12.66 -15.25 -10.71
N LEU A 226 -12.99 -16.07 -9.73
CA LEU A 226 -14.34 -16.62 -9.55
C LEU A 226 -15.37 -15.53 -9.27
N ILE A 227 -15.03 -14.53 -8.45
CA ILE A 227 -15.94 -13.40 -8.17
C ILE A 227 -16.22 -12.56 -9.43
N ILE A 228 -15.20 -12.37 -10.27
CA ILE A 228 -15.32 -11.56 -11.49
C ILE A 228 -15.89 -12.38 -12.66
N LEU A 229 -15.84 -13.71 -12.61
CA LEU A 229 -16.22 -14.62 -13.70
C LEU A 229 -17.60 -14.32 -14.30
N PRO A 230 -18.71 -14.17 -13.53
CA PRO A 230 -20.03 -13.94 -14.14
C PRO A 230 -20.08 -12.64 -14.96
N LEU A 231 -19.35 -11.60 -14.54
CA LEU A 231 -19.30 -10.33 -15.27
C LEU A 231 -18.42 -10.44 -16.52
N THR A 232 -17.29 -11.15 -16.41
CA THR A 232 -16.38 -11.37 -17.56
C THR A 232 -17.03 -12.28 -18.61
N PHE A 233 -17.84 -13.26 -18.21
CA PHE A 233 -18.57 -14.13 -19.13
C PHE A 233 -19.50 -13.34 -20.04
N HIS A 234 -20.28 -12.39 -19.51
CA HIS A 234 -21.13 -11.51 -20.31
C HIS A 234 -20.31 -10.67 -21.31
N SER A 235 -19.14 -10.20 -20.90
CA SER A 235 -18.24 -9.46 -21.77
C SER A 235 -17.67 -10.33 -22.90
N TYR A 236 -17.25 -11.55 -22.60
CA TYR A 236 -16.78 -12.49 -23.62
C TYR A 236 -17.86 -12.86 -24.62
N MET A 237 -19.10 -13.08 -24.16
CA MET A 237 -20.23 -13.35 -25.03
C MET A 237 -20.52 -12.18 -25.98
N SER A 238 -20.47 -10.95 -25.48
CA SER A 238 -20.64 -9.75 -26.31
C SER A 238 -19.49 -9.60 -27.32
N SER A 239 -18.25 -9.85 -26.91
CA SER A 239 -17.08 -9.85 -27.80
C SER A 239 -17.17 -10.92 -28.89
N ALA A 240 -17.69 -12.11 -28.55
CA ALA A 240 -17.94 -13.18 -29.53
C ALA A 240 -19.00 -12.77 -30.57
N LYS A 241 -20.09 -12.13 -30.14
CA LYS A 241 -21.11 -11.58 -31.05
C LYS A 241 -20.53 -10.51 -31.98
N MET A 242 -19.67 -9.62 -31.49
CA MET A 242 -18.99 -8.62 -32.34
C MET A 242 -18.14 -9.25 -33.43
N ARG A 243 -17.50 -10.41 -33.17
CA ARG A 243 -16.72 -11.13 -34.20
C ARG A 243 -17.57 -11.66 -35.33
N VAL A 244 -18.78 -12.13 -35.04
CA VAL A 244 -19.73 -12.62 -36.06
C VAL A 244 -20.14 -11.48 -37.01
N LEU A 245 -20.15 -10.22 -36.53
CA LEU A 245 -20.49 -9.06 -37.34
C LEU A 245 -19.32 -8.53 -38.20
N LYS A 246 -18.12 -9.13 -38.10
CA LYS A 246 -16.94 -8.71 -38.86
C LYS A 246 -17.17 -8.59 -40.39
N PRO A 247 -17.83 -9.55 -41.09
CA PRO A 247 -18.11 -9.40 -42.52
C PRO A 247 -18.96 -8.18 -42.84
N GLU A 248 -19.99 -7.88 -42.04
CA GLU A 248 -20.84 -6.71 -42.24
C GLU A 248 -20.08 -5.39 -42.00
N ILE A 249 -19.16 -5.36 -41.02
CA ILE A 249 -18.28 -4.22 -40.79
C ILE A 249 -17.36 -3.99 -42.00
N MET A 250 -16.81 -5.05 -42.59
CA MET A 250 -15.99 -4.96 -43.80
C MET A 250 -16.80 -4.41 -45.01
N GLU A 251 -18.09 -4.70 -45.11
CA GLU A 251 -18.98 -4.12 -46.13
C GLU A 251 -19.19 -2.61 -45.90
N ILE A 252 -19.36 -2.20 -44.63
CA ILE A 252 -19.45 -0.77 -44.27
C ILE A 252 -18.14 -0.04 -44.65
N GLU A 253 -16.99 -0.65 -44.42
CA GLU A 253 -15.70 -0.08 -44.80
C GLU A 253 -15.53 0.06 -46.31
N LYS A 254 -15.96 -0.92 -47.07
CA LYS A 254 -16.00 -0.84 -48.55
C LYS A 254 -16.93 0.24 -49.05
N LYS A 255 -18.06 0.49 -48.35
CA LYS A 255 -19.02 1.53 -48.69
C LYS A 255 -18.53 2.95 -48.41
N TYR A 256 -17.63 3.10 -47.42
CA TYR A 256 -17.07 4.41 -47.04
C TYR A 256 -15.53 4.33 -47.01
N PRO A 257 -14.85 4.24 -48.18
CA PRO A 257 -13.39 3.96 -48.25
C PRO A 257 -12.53 5.18 -47.98
N GLY A 258 -13.10 6.41 -47.97
CA GLY A 258 -12.36 7.65 -47.79
C GLY A 258 -11.79 7.84 -46.38
N GLN A 259 -10.66 8.56 -46.30
CA GLN A 259 -10.02 8.97 -45.05
C GLN A 259 -10.44 10.37 -44.59
N ASP A 260 -11.33 11.02 -45.32
CA ASP A 260 -11.87 12.31 -44.97
C ASP A 260 -12.71 12.21 -43.68
N GLN A 261 -12.73 13.30 -42.93
CA GLN A 261 -13.43 13.34 -41.64
C GLN A 261 -14.91 12.98 -41.78
N GLU A 262 -15.54 13.40 -42.88
CA GLU A 262 -16.95 13.10 -43.18
C GLU A 262 -17.17 11.59 -43.42
N GLN A 263 -16.34 10.94 -44.21
CA GLN A 263 -16.40 9.51 -44.50
C GLN A 263 -16.13 8.69 -43.23
N MET A 264 -15.16 9.10 -42.43
CA MET A 264 -14.87 8.47 -41.16
C MET A 264 -16.06 8.56 -40.19
N MET A 265 -16.74 9.71 -40.10
CA MET A 265 -17.94 9.86 -39.28
C MET A 265 -19.08 8.98 -39.77
N LYS A 266 -19.36 8.93 -41.09
CA LYS A 266 -20.39 8.07 -41.68
C LYS A 266 -20.13 6.60 -41.42
N ARG A 267 -18.87 6.16 -41.55
CA ARG A 267 -18.45 4.78 -41.24
C ARG A 267 -18.65 4.46 -39.76
N GLN A 268 -18.23 5.36 -38.86
CA GLN A 268 -18.41 5.17 -37.41
C GLN A 268 -19.91 5.09 -37.04
N GLN A 269 -20.74 5.97 -37.59
CA GLN A 269 -22.17 5.99 -37.36
C GLN A 269 -22.84 4.70 -37.89
N ALA A 270 -22.51 4.26 -39.11
CA ALA A 270 -23.04 3.02 -39.66
C ALA A 270 -22.61 1.79 -38.83
N THR A 271 -21.38 1.76 -38.34
CA THR A 271 -20.89 0.69 -37.45
C THR A 271 -21.62 0.70 -36.11
N MET A 272 -21.86 1.86 -35.52
CA MET A 272 -22.62 1.98 -34.27
C MET A 272 -24.09 1.57 -34.44
N ASP A 273 -24.70 1.88 -35.59
CA ASP A 273 -26.07 1.46 -35.91
C ASP A 273 -26.15 -0.06 -36.12
N LEU A 274 -25.13 -0.68 -36.74
CA LEU A 274 -25.02 -2.13 -36.84
C LEU A 274 -24.98 -2.78 -35.45
N TYR A 275 -24.11 -2.28 -34.56
CA TYR A 275 -24.01 -2.80 -33.19
C TYR A 275 -25.33 -2.65 -32.41
N ARG A 276 -26.04 -1.52 -32.56
CA ARG A 276 -27.35 -1.32 -31.94
C ARG A 276 -28.39 -2.33 -32.47
N ARG A 277 -28.43 -2.56 -33.76
CA ARG A 277 -29.37 -3.55 -34.39
C ARG A 277 -29.07 -4.97 -33.94
N ALA A 278 -27.79 -5.32 -33.77
CA ALA A 278 -27.36 -6.63 -33.30
C ALA A 278 -27.45 -6.80 -31.76
N GLY A 279 -27.85 -5.75 -31.04
CA GLY A 279 -27.92 -5.77 -29.57
C GLY A 279 -26.58 -5.98 -28.90
N VAL A 280 -25.50 -5.48 -29.50
CA VAL A 280 -24.12 -5.64 -29.00
C VAL A 280 -23.58 -4.29 -28.52
N ASN A 281 -22.96 -4.29 -27.35
CA ASN A 281 -22.32 -3.10 -26.81
C ASN A 281 -20.81 -3.13 -27.10
N PRO A 282 -20.25 -2.18 -27.89
CA PRO A 282 -18.83 -2.14 -28.20
C PRO A 282 -17.92 -1.91 -26.96
N MET A 283 -18.49 -1.34 -25.88
CA MET A 283 -17.77 -1.13 -24.62
C MET A 283 -17.59 -2.41 -23.80
N SER A 284 -18.30 -3.49 -24.14
CA SER A 284 -18.24 -4.74 -23.37
C SER A 284 -16.85 -5.41 -23.41
N GLY A 285 -16.09 -5.21 -24.47
CA GLY A 285 -14.73 -5.76 -24.59
C GLY A 285 -13.74 -5.26 -23.54
N CYS A 286 -13.88 -4.02 -23.05
CA CYS A 286 -13.01 -3.45 -22.03
C CYS A 286 -13.55 -3.63 -20.59
N LEU A 287 -14.79 -4.11 -20.43
CA LEU A 287 -15.45 -4.26 -19.12
C LEU A 287 -14.68 -5.17 -18.14
N PRO A 288 -14.11 -6.31 -18.55
CA PRO A 288 -13.28 -7.14 -17.65
C PRO A 288 -12.11 -6.38 -17.06
N MET A 289 -11.42 -5.57 -17.89
CA MET A 289 -10.28 -4.76 -17.44
C MET A 289 -10.72 -3.70 -16.41
N LEU A 290 -11.84 -3.01 -16.66
CA LEU A 290 -12.38 -2.00 -15.74
C LEU A 290 -12.79 -2.61 -14.39
N LEU A 291 -13.37 -3.80 -14.38
CA LEU A 291 -13.77 -4.51 -13.16
C LEU A 291 -12.58 -5.03 -12.37
N GLN A 292 -11.52 -5.43 -13.05
CA GLN A 292 -10.31 -5.93 -12.43
C GLN A 292 -9.42 -4.80 -11.87
N MET A 293 -9.51 -3.58 -12.40
CA MET A 293 -8.68 -2.42 -11.99
C MET A 293 -8.73 -2.12 -10.50
N PRO A 294 -9.88 -2.06 -9.81
CA PRO A 294 -9.91 -1.83 -8.37
C PRO A 294 -9.14 -2.87 -7.57
N VAL A 295 -9.24 -4.14 -7.95
CA VAL A 295 -8.52 -5.23 -7.29
C VAL A 295 -7.01 -5.12 -7.55
N LEU A 296 -6.62 -4.87 -8.80
CA LEU A 296 -5.21 -4.70 -9.17
C LEU A 296 -4.57 -3.54 -8.41
N LEU A 297 -5.25 -2.40 -8.36
CA LEU A 297 -4.77 -1.22 -7.63
C LEU A 297 -4.74 -1.46 -6.11
N ALA A 298 -5.73 -2.15 -5.55
CA ALA A 298 -5.74 -2.48 -4.14
C ALA A 298 -4.53 -3.36 -3.76
N LEU A 299 -4.24 -4.38 -4.56
CA LEU A 299 -3.09 -5.26 -4.36
C LEU A 299 -1.76 -4.55 -4.59
N PHE A 300 -1.70 -3.61 -5.55
CA PHE A 300 -0.53 -2.78 -5.80
C PHE A 300 -0.07 -1.99 -4.55
N PHE A 301 -1.01 -1.55 -3.71
CA PHE A 301 -0.71 -0.91 -2.43
C PHE A 301 -0.49 -1.92 -1.30
N PHE A 302 -1.22 -3.04 -1.31
CA PHE A 302 -1.15 -4.04 -0.26
C PHE A 302 0.19 -4.77 -0.22
N PHE A 303 0.65 -5.32 -1.35
CA PHE A 303 1.84 -6.19 -1.38
C PHE A 303 3.11 -5.53 -0.83
N PRO A 304 3.45 -4.27 -1.16
CA PRO A 304 4.64 -3.64 -0.59
C PRO A 304 4.53 -3.29 0.90
N SER A 305 3.31 -3.29 1.47
CA SER A 305 3.05 -2.95 2.87
C SER A 305 2.68 -4.16 3.74
N ALA A 306 2.54 -5.34 3.13
CA ALA A 306 2.14 -6.56 3.83
C ALA A 306 3.34 -7.23 4.51
N ILE A 307 3.43 -7.06 5.83
CA ILE A 307 4.50 -7.70 6.63
C ILE A 307 4.43 -9.22 6.60
N GLU A 308 3.25 -9.78 6.32
CA GLU A 308 3.00 -11.21 6.22
C GLU A 308 3.81 -11.88 5.10
N LEU A 309 4.20 -11.10 4.09
CA LEU A 309 5.02 -11.57 2.98
C LEU A 309 6.52 -11.52 3.27
N ARG A 310 6.92 -10.74 4.29
CA ARG A 310 8.32 -10.51 4.60
C ARG A 310 9.00 -11.80 5.00
N GLN A 311 10.14 -12.10 4.35
CA GLN A 311 10.92 -13.32 4.55
C GLN A 311 10.13 -14.62 4.29
N GLN A 312 9.05 -14.55 3.50
CA GLN A 312 8.32 -15.73 3.05
C GLN A 312 8.78 -16.13 1.65
N GLY A 313 9.46 -17.24 1.57
CA GLY A 313 9.95 -17.80 0.31
C GLY A 313 8.89 -18.58 -0.46
N PHE A 314 8.96 -18.53 -1.80
CA PHE A 314 8.16 -19.36 -2.67
C PHE A 314 8.87 -19.62 -4.01
N LEU A 315 8.97 -20.89 -4.42
CA LEU A 315 9.73 -21.34 -5.58
C LEU A 315 11.19 -20.85 -5.51
N TRP A 316 11.62 -19.97 -6.41
CA TRP A 316 12.96 -19.38 -6.46
C TRP A 316 13.08 -18.03 -5.73
N ALA A 317 11.97 -17.46 -5.30
CA ALA A 317 11.99 -16.21 -4.55
C ALA A 317 12.19 -16.49 -3.06
N ASP A 318 13.27 -15.95 -2.48
CA ASP A 318 13.55 -16.10 -1.05
C ASP A 318 12.61 -15.25 -0.19
N ASP A 319 12.09 -14.16 -0.76
CA ASP A 319 11.22 -13.20 -0.07
C ASP A 319 10.19 -12.60 -1.04
N LEU A 320 8.90 -12.86 -0.78
CA LEU A 320 7.79 -12.37 -1.61
C LEU A 320 7.48 -10.88 -1.38
N SER A 321 8.02 -10.26 -0.32
CA SER A 321 7.82 -8.82 -0.04
C SER A 321 8.76 -7.91 -0.83
N THR A 322 9.79 -8.47 -1.46
CA THR A 322 10.77 -7.77 -2.30
C THR A 322 10.90 -8.42 -3.67
N TYR A 323 11.73 -7.87 -4.54
CA TYR A 323 11.94 -8.43 -5.88
C TYR A 323 12.79 -9.71 -5.85
N ASP A 324 12.46 -10.66 -6.73
CA ASP A 324 13.20 -11.88 -6.99
C ASP A 324 14.24 -11.66 -8.11
N SER A 325 15.51 -11.47 -7.77
CA SER A 325 16.56 -11.25 -8.79
C SER A 325 17.24 -12.54 -9.20
N ILE A 326 17.13 -12.89 -10.49
CA ILE A 326 17.91 -13.98 -11.10
C ILE A 326 19.23 -13.50 -11.68
N ILE A 327 19.29 -12.26 -12.12
CA ILE A 327 20.49 -11.58 -12.63
C ILE A 327 20.58 -10.22 -11.93
N SER A 328 21.76 -9.90 -11.42
CA SER A 328 22.06 -8.60 -10.82
C SER A 328 23.43 -8.10 -11.33
N TRP A 329 23.57 -6.80 -11.50
CA TRP A 329 24.81 -6.16 -11.92
C TRP A 329 25.11 -4.91 -11.08
N SER A 330 26.40 -4.56 -10.99
CA SER A 330 26.86 -3.41 -10.21
C SER A 330 27.00 -2.11 -11.04
N ALA A 331 26.98 -2.23 -12.38
CA ALA A 331 27.15 -1.08 -13.28
C ALA A 331 25.93 -0.13 -13.18
N ASN A 332 26.21 1.16 -13.02
CA ASN A 332 25.17 2.18 -13.08
C ASN A 332 24.91 2.56 -14.55
N ILE A 333 23.86 1.99 -15.13
CA ILE A 333 23.43 2.29 -16.50
C ILE A 333 22.39 3.41 -16.43
N PRO A 334 22.70 4.62 -16.95
CA PRO A 334 21.78 5.75 -16.95
C PRO A 334 20.42 5.33 -17.52
N PHE A 335 19.32 5.80 -16.92
CA PHE A 335 17.95 5.46 -17.25
C PHE A 335 17.51 4.06 -16.77
N ILE A 336 18.25 2.96 -17.12
CA ILE A 336 17.88 1.60 -16.72
C ILE A 336 17.92 1.47 -15.19
N THR A 337 19.06 1.80 -14.57
CA THR A 337 19.23 1.72 -13.11
C THR A 337 18.19 2.54 -12.36
N ARG A 338 17.80 3.69 -12.92
CA ARG A 338 16.82 4.58 -12.27
C ARG A 338 15.39 4.03 -12.27
N PHE A 339 14.96 3.34 -13.34
CA PHE A 339 13.58 2.90 -13.52
C PHE A 339 13.40 1.41 -13.23
N MET A 340 14.34 0.58 -13.60
CA MET A 340 14.27 -0.88 -13.49
C MET A 340 15.11 -1.43 -12.32
N GLY A 341 16.07 -0.66 -11.82
CA GLY A 341 17.08 -1.15 -10.89
C GLY A 341 18.23 -1.89 -11.58
N ASN A 342 19.12 -2.50 -10.80
CA ASN A 342 20.29 -3.24 -11.28
C ASN A 342 20.06 -4.76 -11.24
N HIS A 343 18.86 -5.20 -11.60
CA HIS A 343 18.48 -6.61 -11.53
C HIS A 343 17.36 -6.94 -12.53
N ILE A 344 17.15 -8.23 -12.75
CA ILE A 344 16.00 -8.77 -13.48
C ILE A 344 15.26 -9.72 -12.54
N SER A 345 13.97 -9.41 -12.29
CA SER A 345 13.04 -10.25 -11.56
C SER A 345 12.44 -11.31 -12.50
N LEU A 346 12.50 -12.59 -12.11
CA LEU A 346 11.97 -13.68 -12.92
C LEU A 346 10.44 -13.67 -12.93
N PHE A 347 9.78 -13.42 -11.79
CA PHE A 347 8.33 -13.30 -11.78
C PHE A 347 7.83 -12.14 -12.65
N CYS A 348 8.54 -11.00 -12.65
CA CYS A 348 8.22 -9.89 -13.53
C CYS A 348 8.41 -10.24 -15.02
N LEU A 349 9.48 -10.98 -15.35
CA LEU A 349 9.73 -11.45 -16.68
C LEU A 349 8.65 -12.42 -17.19
N LEU A 350 8.28 -13.40 -16.36
CA LEU A 350 7.21 -14.36 -16.67
C LEU A 350 5.85 -13.65 -16.82
N MET A 351 5.53 -12.72 -15.91
CA MET A 351 4.34 -11.90 -16.01
C MET A 351 4.30 -11.14 -17.34
N THR A 352 5.41 -10.51 -17.71
CA THR A 352 5.53 -9.76 -18.96
C THR A 352 5.36 -10.66 -20.18
N ALA A 353 6.03 -11.82 -20.20
CA ALA A 353 5.93 -12.79 -21.29
C ALA A 353 4.47 -13.25 -21.51
N VAL A 354 3.78 -13.61 -20.43
CA VAL A 354 2.37 -14.03 -20.49
C VAL A 354 1.46 -12.87 -20.92
N ASN A 355 1.70 -11.65 -20.46
CA ASN A 355 0.93 -10.47 -20.89
C ASN A 355 1.16 -10.13 -22.37
N VAL A 356 2.38 -10.28 -22.88
CA VAL A 356 2.69 -10.12 -24.33
C VAL A 356 1.95 -11.17 -25.15
N ILE A 357 2.01 -12.45 -24.74
CA ILE A 357 1.29 -13.54 -25.42
C ILE A 357 -0.21 -13.25 -25.44
N TYR A 358 -0.78 -12.86 -24.29
CA TYR A 358 -2.20 -12.49 -24.18
C TYR A 358 -2.55 -11.28 -25.06
N GLY A 359 -1.69 -10.26 -25.10
CA GLY A 359 -1.86 -9.08 -25.95
C GLY A 359 -1.84 -9.44 -27.44
N LEU A 360 -0.90 -10.28 -27.89
CA LEU A 360 -0.82 -10.77 -29.26
C LEU A 360 -2.03 -11.63 -29.65
N TYR A 361 -2.48 -12.50 -28.75
CA TYR A 361 -3.67 -13.31 -28.96
C TYR A 361 -4.92 -12.43 -29.13
N ASN A 362 -5.15 -11.48 -28.22
CA ASN A 362 -6.27 -10.56 -28.30
C ASN A 362 -6.20 -9.64 -29.53
N MET A 363 -5.01 -9.23 -29.94
CA MET A 363 -4.82 -8.39 -31.11
C MET A 363 -5.38 -9.05 -32.38
N ASN A 364 -5.20 -10.36 -32.53
CA ASN A 364 -5.75 -11.12 -33.65
C ASN A 364 -7.28 -11.30 -33.53
N LEU A 365 -7.81 -11.28 -32.31
CA LEU A 365 -9.23 -11.44 -32.04
C LEU A 365 -10.04 -10.14 -32.16
N THR A 366 -9.43 -8.99 -31.87
CA THR A 366 -10.07 -7.66 -31.90
C THR A 366 -9.88 -6.92 -33.22
N ASP A 367 -9.22 -7.54 -34.20
CA ASP A 367 -9.07 -6.97 -35.54
C ASP A 367 -10.45 -6.96 -36.26
N THR A 368 -11.18 -5.86 -35.99
CA THR A 368 -12.54 -5.63 -36.55
C THR A 368 -12.52 -5.06 -37.96
N GLY A 369 -11.36 -5.02 -38.63
CA GLY A 369 -11.24 -4.42 -39.97
C GLY A 369 -11.21 -2.90 -39.98
N GLN A 370 -11.50 -2.22 -38.85
CA GLN A 370 -11.33 -0.78 -38.79
C GLN A 370 -9.86 -0.43 -38.98
N GLN A 371 -9.58 0.56 -39.81
CA GLN A 371 -8.27 1.15 -40.04
C GLN A 371 -7.81 1.91 -38.78
N GLN A 372 -7.69 1.16 -37.68
CA GLN A 372 -7.04 1.68 -36.47
C GLN A 372 -5.60 2.01 -36.82
N MET A 373 -5.12 3.18 -36.37
CA MET A 373 -3.70 3.50 -36.50
C MET A 373 -2.91 2.30 -36.02
N LYS A 374 -1.97 1.80 -36.83
CA LYS A 374 -1.13 0.62 -36.55
C LYS A 374 -0.54 0.65 -35.12
N ALA A 375 -0.28 1.86 -34.61
CA ALA A 375 0.17 2.12 -33.25
C ALA A 375 -0.80 1.62 -32.18
N MET A 376 -2.12 1.80 -32.36
CA MET A 376 -3.12 1.32 -31.40
C MET A 376 -3.22 -0.21 -31.35
N LYS A 377 -2.97 -0.86 -32.46
CA LYS A 377 -2.95 -2.33 -32.55
C LYS A 377 -1.87 -2.95 -31.64
N TYR A 378 -0.67 -2.35 -31.59
CA TYR A 378 0.47 -2.85 -30.80
C TYR A 378 0.50 -2.28 -29.37
N MET A 379 -0.45 -1.40 -28.98
CA MET A 379 -0.46 -0.77 -27.69
C MET A 379 -0.47 -1.76 -26.50
N PRO A 380 -1.21 -2.89 -26.51
CA PRO A 380 -1.18 -3.86 -25.40
C PRO A 380 0.21 -4.49 -25.21
N VAL A 381 0.93 -4.77 -26.30
CA VAL A 381 2.29 -5.31 -26.25
C VAL A 381 3.27 -4.29 -25.72
N PHE A 382 3.19 -3.05 -26.23
CA PHE A 382 4.02 -1.94 -25.75
C PHE A 382 3.79 -1.68 -24.26
N MET A 383 2.52 -1.67 -23.84
CA MET A 383 2.14 -1.47 -22.43
C MET A 383 2.71 -2.59 -21.53
N SER A 384 2.70 -3.84 -21.99
CA SER A 384 3.28 -4.96 -21.23
C SER A 384 4.79 -4.82 -21.05
N LEU A 385 5.50 -4.41 -22.10
CA LEU A 385 6.94 -4.13 -22.03
C LEU A 385 7.25 -2.91 -21.15
N PHE A 386 6.45 -1.86 -21.25
CA PHE A 386 6.57 -0.69 -20.37
C PHE A 386 6.38 -1.07 -18.91
N MET A 387 5.37 -1.89 -18.61
CA MET A 387 5.10 -2.37 -17.25
C MET A 387 6.24 -3.22 -16.68
N PHE A 388 7.01 -3.93 -17.53
CA PHE A 388 8.21 -4.64 -17.09
C PHE A 388 9.23 -3.70 -16.42
N PHE A 389 9.56 -2.59 -17.07
CA PHE A 389 10.48 -1.59 -16.49
C PHE A 389 9.99 -1.03 -15.17
N PHE A 390 8.68 -0.86 -15.02
CA PHE A 390 8.08 -0.28 -13.84
C PHE A 390 7.94 -1.29 -12.69
N LEU A 391 7.53 -2.53 -12.99
CA LEU A 391 7.23 -3.56 -11.98
C LEU A 391 8.44 -4.44 -11.61
N ASN A 392 9.56 -4.33 -12.33
CA ASN A 392 10.74 -5.17 -12.09
C ASN A 392 11.28 -5.05 -10.65
N SER A 393 11.17 -3.89 -10.03
CA SER A 393 11.60 -3.66 -8.64
C SER A 393 10.49 -3.85 -7.61
N TYR A 394 9.29 -4.26 -8.05
CA TYR A 394 8.15 -4.50 -7.16
C TYR A 394 8.23 -5.87 -6.48
N PRO A 395 7.49 -6.06 -5.36
CA PRO A 395 7.45 -7.33 -4.65
C PRO A 395 7.14 -8.53 -5.56
N ALA A 396 7.90 -9.61 -5.39
CA ALA A 396 7.74 -10.85 -6.13
C ALA A 396 6.33 -11.42 -6.00
N GLY A 397 5.70 -11.27 -4.83
CA GLY A 397 4.32 -11.67 -4.59
C GLY A 397 3.31 -10.95 -5.50
N LEU A 398 3.51 -9.65 -5.77
CA LEU A 398 2.66 -8.88 -6.69
C LEU A 398 2.83 -9.37 -8.13
N ASN A 399 4.07 -9.53 -8.58
CA ASN A 399 4.38 -10.02 -9.93
C ASN A 399 3.84 -11.44 -10.15
N TYR A 400 3.94 -12.30 -9.12
CA TYR A 400 3.37 -13.64 -9.13
C TYR A 400 1.84 -13.62 -9.25
N TYR A 401 1.15 -12.76 -8.49
CA TYR A 401 -0.30 -12.56 -8.62
C TYR A 401 -0.69 -12.15 -10.05
N TYR A 402 0.00 -11.16 -10.64
CA TYR A 402 -0.29 -10.71 -12.00
C TYR A 402 -0.02 -11.80 -13.05
N PHE A 403 1.08 -12.54 -12.89
CA PHE A 403 1.40 -13.70 -13.73
C PHE A 403 0.26 -14.73 -13.72
N LEU A 404 -0.16 -15.17 -12.53
CA LEU A 404 -1.25 -16.13 -12.36
C LEU A 404 -2.57 -15.59 -12.91
N SER A 405 -2.89 -14.35 -12.60
CA SER A 405 -4.14 -13.72 -13.03
C SER A 405 -4.27 -13.69 -14.55
N THR A 406 -3.18 -13.39 -15.27
CA THR A 406 -3.18 -13.38 -16.75
C THR A 406 -3.16 -14.80 -17.31
N LEU A 407 -2.40 -15.71 -16.70
CA LEU A 407 -2.36 -17.12 -17.11
C LEU A 407 -3.73 -17.77 -17.04
N ILE A 408 -4.45 -17.58 -15.92
CA ILE A 408 -5.82 -18.08 -15.73
C ILE A 408 -6.75 -17.46 -16.79
N THR A 409 -6.58 -16.16 -17.12
CA THR A 409 -7.41 -15.50 -18.14
C THR A 409 -7.18 -16.07 -19.54
N ILE A 410 -5.96 -16.55 -19.87
CA ILE A 410 -5.66 -17.20 -21.17
C ILE A 410 -6.34 -18.57 -21.24
N VAL A 411 -6.38 -19.30 -20.13
CA VAL A 411 -6.89 -20.67 -20.07
C VAL A 411 -8.44 -20.68 -19.97
N SER A 412 -9.04 -19.63 -19.43
CA SER A 412 -10.51 -19.49 -19.27
C SER A 412 -11.18 -18.95 -20.55
#